data_daeffc1037677d0a037a38427ea82713
#
_entry.id   daeffc1037677d0a037a38427ea82713
#
_cell.length_a   1.000
_cell.length_b   1.000
_cell.length_c   1.000
_cell.angle_alpha   90.00
_cell.angle_beta   90.00
_cell.angle_gamma   90.00
#
_symmetry.space_group_name_H-M   'P 1'
#
loop_
_entity.id
_entity.type
_entity.pdbx_description
1 polymer ?
#
loop_
_entity_poly.entity_id
_entity_poly.type
_entity_poly.pdbx_seq_one_letter_code
_entity_poly.pdbx_strand_id
1 'polypeptide(L)'
;TAVSADNLIDLAYSVDGAVRQLPSAGYMVNSKTLGAIRKLKDTAGNYLYQVGVGQPDTFAGFRIWENPNLADIATGTKSVLFGDNKAVKIVTTGMEVATSVDAYFANDVTAYRFTMRAGQALTHAAKVKYLLQP
;
A
#
# COMPACT_ATOMS: atom_id res chain seq x y z
N THR A 1 0.97 9.62 -20.13
CA THR A 1 0.56 9.04 -18.84
C THR A 1 1.48 9.59 -17.74
N ALA A 2 1.06 10.62 -17.04
CA ALA A 2 1.84 11.24 -15.97
C ALA A 2 0.93 11.47 -14.75
N VAL A 3 1.44 11.21 -13.57
CA VAL A 3 0.78 11.61 -12.33
C VAL A 3 0.93 13.12 -12.21
N SER A 4 -0.18 13.86 -12.12
CA SER A 4 -0.17 15.30 -11.84
C SER A 4 -0.47 15.57 -10.37
N ALA A 5 -0.12 16.77 -9.91
CA ALA A 5 -0.45 17.21 -8.55
C ALA A 5 -1.98 17.26 -8.34
N ASP A 6 -2.70 17.73 -9.35
CA ASP A 6 -4.17 17.83 -9.32
C ASP A 6 -4.82 16.45 -9.16
N ASN A 7 -4.36 15.45 -9.93
CA ASN A 7 -4.88 14.08 -9.82
C ASN A 7 -4.68 13.48 -8.41
N LEU A 8 -3.57 13.80 -7.75
CA LEU A 8 -3.30 13.34 -6.38
C LEU A 8 -4.22 14.04 -5.38
N ILE A 9 -4.45 15.33 -5.55
CA ILE A 9 -5.36 16.09 -4.70
C ILE A 9 -6.80 15.58 -4.90
N ASP A 10 -7.23 15.43 -6.14
CA ASP A 10 -8.58 14.92 -6.46
C ASP A 10 -8.80 13.52 -5.88
N LEU A 11 -7.79 12.65 -5.97
CA LEU A 11 -7.84 11.33 -5.35
C LEU A 11 -8.06 11.41 -3.85
N ALA A 12 -7.33 12.28 -3.15
CA ALA A 12 -7.51 12.45 -1.71
C ALA A 12 -8.90 12.97 -1.36
N TYR A 13 -9.41 13.94 -2.14
CA TYR A 13 -10.72 14.51 -1.91
C TYR A 13 -11.89 13.64 -2.39
N SER A 14 -11.63 12.59 -3.15
CA SER A 14 -12.62 11.56 -3.50
C SER A 14 -12.98 10.63 -2.34
N VAL A 15 -12.16 10.64 -1.27
CA VAL A 15 -12.40 9.86 -0.05
C VAL A 15 -13.11 10.73 0.99
N ASP A 16 -14.01 10.14 1.76
CA ASP A 16 -14.78 10.82 2.81
C ASP A 16 -13.87 11.62 3.77
N GLY A 17 -14.32 12.81 4.14
CA GLY A 17 -13.63 13.70 5.08
C GLY A 17 -13.32 13.06 6.43
N ALA A 18 -14.22 12.23 6.94
CA ALA A 18 -14.01 11.51 8.19
C ALA A 18 -12.82 10.52 8.10
N VAL A 19 -12.62 9.91 6.93
CA VAL A 19 -11.47 9.00 6.69
C VAL A 19 -10.19 9.77 6.52
N ARG A 20 -10.22 10.92 5.81
CA ARG A 20 -9.04 11.77 5.59
C ARG A 20 -8.44 12.33 6.89
N GLN A 21 -9.25 12.55 7.91
CA GLN A 21 -8.79 13.04 9.22
C GLN A 21 -8.10 11.97 10.07
N LEU A 22 -8.15 10.72 9.68
CA LEU A 22 -7.50 9.65 10.43
C LEU A 22 -5.97 9.74 10.29
N PRO A 23 -5.20 9.52 11.36
CA PRO A 23 -3.74 9.55 11.32
C PRO A 23 -3.14 8.41 10.47
N SER A 24 -3.94 7.41 10.14
CA SER A 24 -3.60 6.28 9.26
C SER A 24 -3.96 6.53 7.79
N ALA A 25 -4.59 7.68 7.47
CA ALA A 25 -4.89 8.05 6.11
C ALA A 25 -3.66 8.59 5.38
N GLY A 26 -3.48 8.18 4.13
CA GLY A 26 -2.40 8.69 3.29
C GLY A 26 -2.27 7.94 1.98
N TYR A 27 -1.26 8.33 1.24
CA TYR A 27 -0.94 7.76 -0.06
C TYR A 27 -0.08 6.50 0.10
N MET A 28 -0.29 5.55 -0.78
CA MET A 28 0.58 4.39 -0.94
C MET A 28 1.00 4.31 -2.41
N VAL A 29 2.30 4.31 -2.65
CA VAL A 29 2.89 4.37 -3.98
C VAL A 29 4.10 3.46 -4.10
N ASN A 30 4.50 3.15 -5.33
CA ASN A 30 5.77 2.48 -5.61
C ASN A 30 6.93 3.51 -5.63
N SER A 31 8.17 3.07 -5.42
CA SER A 31 9.40 3.88 -5.51
C SER A 31 9.48 4.73 -6.78
N LYS A 32 9.19 4.16 -7.94
CA LYS A 32 9.22 4.90 -9.22
C LYS A 32 8.16 5.99 -9.26
N THR A 33 6.97 5.71 -8.75
CA THR A 33 5.88 6.67 -8.65
C THR A 33 6.22 7.78 -7.66
N LEU A 34 6.83 7.44 -6.52
CA LEU A 34 7.33 8.42 -5.56
C LEU A 34 8.37 9.35 -6.18
N GLY A 35 9.32 8.78 -6.95
CA GLY A 35 10.31 9.56 -7.69
C GLY A 35 9.67 10.51 -8.72
N ALA A 36 8.58 10.10 -9.38
CA ALA A 36 7.81 10.94 -10.29
C ALA A 36 7.10 12.09 -9.54
N ILE A 37 6.47 11.79 -8.39
CA ILE A 37 5.82 12.80 -7.54
C ILE A 37 6.83 13.84 -7.06
N ARG A 38 8.03 13.42 -6.63
CA ARG A 38 9.10 14.32 -6.19
C ARG A 38 9.61 15.26 -7.29
N LYS A 39 9.44 14.88 -8.56
CA LYS A 39 9.83 15.69 -9.71
C LYS A 39 8.75 16.65 -10.19
N LEU A 40 7.58 16.67 -9.56
CA LEU A 40 6.53 17.62 -9.91
C LEU A 40 7.00 19.06 -9.66
N LYS A 41 6.79 19.91 -10.66
CA LYS A 41 7.18 21.31 -10.65
C LYS A 41 5.95 22.19 -10.86
N ASP A 42 6.02 23.40 -10.32
CA ASP A 42 5.06 24.45 -10.62
C ASP A 42 5.34 25.11 -11.98
N THR A 43 4.50 26.06 -12.39
CA THR A 43 4.68 26.85 -13.62
C THR A 43 5.94 27.70 -13.62
N ALA A 44 6.51 28.01 -12.46
CA ALA A 44 7.76 28.73 -12.29
C ALA A 44 9.01 27.83 -12.30
N GLY A 45 8.81 26.50 -12.39
CA GLY A 45 9.89 25.52 -12.42
C GLY A 45 10.38 25.05 -11.04
N ASN A 46 9.77 25.49 -9.95
CA ASN A 46 10.13 25.06 -8.60
C ASN A 46 9.52 23.69 -8.30
N TYR A 47 10.22 22.86 -7.54
CA TYR A 47 9.68 21.58 -7.09
C TYR A 47 8.55 21.81 -6.08
N LEU A 48 7.38 21.26 -6.38
CA LEU A 48 6.21 21.30 -5.47
C LEU A 48 6.42 20.46 -4.22
N TYR A 49 7.26 19.45 -4.32
CA TYR A 49 7.52 18.50 -3.25
C TYR A 49 8.93 18.74 -2.68
N GLN A 50 8.98 19.31 -1.48
CA GLN A 50 10.24 19.49 -0.76
C GLN A 50 10.20 18.64 0.52
N VAL A 51 11.13 17.68 0.61
CA VAL A 51 11.31 16.88 1.82
C VAL A 51 12.46 17.44 2.62
N GLY A 52 12.18 17.82 3.87
CA GLY A 52 13.25 18.10 4.83
C GLY A 52 13.99 16.81 5.20
N VAL A 53 15.30 16.89 5.39
CA VAL A 53 16.10 15.74 5.85
C VAL A 53 15.53 15.23 7.18
N GLY A 54 15.18 13.92 7.26
CA GLY A 54 14.62 13.31 8.45
C GLY A 54 13.10 13.50 8.65
N GLN A 55 12.43 14.17 7.72
CA GLN A 55 10.97 14.32 7.75
C GLN A 55 10.30 13.16 6.98
N PRO A 56 9.13 12.67 7.46
CA PRO A 56 8.38 11.67 6.70
C PRO A 56 7.89 12.27 5.38
N ASP A 57 7.83 11.45 4.34
CA ASP A 57 7.30 11.85 3.04
C ASP A 57 5.81 12.22 3.16
N THR A 58 5.50 13.49 2.87
CA THR A 58 4.12 14.01 2.92
C THR A 58 3.80 14.77 1.64
N PHE A 59 2.58 14.60 1.12
CA PHE A 59 2.05 15.39 0.02
C PHE A 59 0.66 15.91 0.38
N ALA A 60 0.43 17.20 0.17
CA ALA A 60 -0.84 17.86 0.52
C ALA A 60 -1.30 17.61 1.97
N GLY A 61 -0.34 17.49 2.91
CA GLY A 61 -0.62 17.22 4.33
C GLY A 61 -0.83 15.75 4.69
N PHE A 62 -0.81 14.84 3.72
CA PHE A 62 -0.97 13.40 3.93
C PHE A 62 0.36 12.67 3.79
N ARG A 63 0.57 11.66 4.64
CA ARG A 63 1.77 10.82 4.59
C ARG A 63 1.78 9.96 3.34
N ILE A 64 2.97 9.75 2.79
CA ILE A 64 3.20 8.79 1.70
C ILE A 64 3.91 7.56 2.28
N TRP A 65 3.37 6.38 1.98
CA TRP A 65 4.02 5.10 2.26
C TRP A 65 4.49 4.47 0.95
N GLU A 66 5.70 3.99 0.97
CA GLU A 66 6.27 3.27 -0.14
C GLU A 66 5.91 1.79 -0.05
N ASN A 67 5.38 1.24 -1.14
CA ASN A 67 5.07 -0.18 -1.28
C ASN A 67 5.60 -0.70 -2.62
N PRO A 68 6.67 -1.50 -2.61
CA PRO A 68 7.29 -2.00 -3.84
C PRO A 68 6.40 -2.96 -4.64
N ASN A 69 5.33 -3.50 -4.03
CA ASN A 69 4.40 -4.43 -4.69
C ASN A 69 3.32 -3.71 -5.52
N LEU A 70 3.25 -2.37 -5.47
CA LEU A 70 2.33 -1.62 -6.34
C LEU A 70 2.87 -1.54 -7.76
N ALA A 71 1.94 -1.50 -8.72
CA ALA A 71 2.28 -1.37 -10.12
C ALA A 71 2.99 -0.05 -10.42
N ASP A 72 3.91 -0.09 -11.37
CA ASP A 72 4.52 1.10 -11.94
C ASP A 72 3.49 1.95 -12.69
N ILE A 73 3.83 3.23 -12.93
CA ILE A 73 3.01 4.12 -13.74
C ILE A 73 2.97 3.61 -15.18
N ALA A 74 1.81 3.11 -15.60
CA ALA A 74 1.52 2.73 -16.97
C ALA A 74 0.02 2.90 -17.23
N THR A 75 -0.37 3.02 -18.50
CA THR A 75 -1.78 3.12 -18.91
C THR A 75 -2.59 1.95 -18.36
N GLY A 76 -3.72 2.23 -17.73
CA GLY A 76 -4.61 1.22 -17.16
C GLY A 76 -4.15 0.64 -15.84
N THR A 77 -3.04 1.11 -15.24
CA THR A 77 -2.56 0.61 -13.94
C THR A 77 -3.05 1.43 -12.76
N LYS A 78 -3.16 0.78 -11.61
CA LYS A 78 -3.50 1.39 -10.33
C LYS A 78 -2.20 1.70 -9.59
N SER A 79 -1.58 2.82 -9.94
CA SER A 79 -0.24 3.18 -9.47
C SER A 79 -0.22 3.92 -8.14
N VAL A 80 -1.33 4.53 -7.75
CA VAL A 80 -1.47 5.27 -6.51
C VAL A 80 -2.73 4.84 -5.78
N LEU A 81 -2.60 4.53 -4.50
CA LEU A 81 -3.71 4.30 -3.58
C LEU A 81 -3.77 5.44 -2.58
N PHE A 82 -4.97 5.84 -2.18
CA PHE A 82 -5.20 6.75 -1.07
C PHE A 82 -6.32 6.23 -0.17
N GLY A 83 -6.11 6.29 1.12
CA GLY A 83 -7.12 5.89 2.09
C GLY A 83 -6.55 5.52 3.45
N ASP A 84 -7.41 4.87 4.25
CA ASP A 84 -7.05 4.39 5.58
C ASP A 84 -6.34 3.03 5.50
N ASN A 85 -5.04 3.01 5.77
CA ASN A 85 -4.24 1.77 5.74
C ASN A 85 -4.69 0.73 6.79
N LYS A 86 -5.44 1.13 7.81
CA LYS A 86 -6.03 0.22 8.80
C LYS A 86 -7.33 -0.43 8.33
N ALA A 87 -7.86 -0.03 7.17
CA ALA A 87 -9.06 -0.64 6.59
C ALA A 87 -8.83 -2.09 6.12
N VAL A 88 -7.59 -2.48 5.86
CA VAL A 88 -7.23 -3.87 5.55
C VAL A 88 -7.03 -4.64 6.85
N LYS A 89 -7.78 -5.72 7.02
CA LYS A 89 -7.64 -6.64 8.15
C LYS A 89 -6.99 -7.93 7.65
N ILE A 90 -5.94 -8.34 8.35
CA ILE A 90 -5.27 -9.62 8.11
C ILE A 90 -5.56 -10.49 9.32
N VAL A 91 -6.08 -11.69 9.06
CA VAL A 91 -6.36 -12.71 10.07
C VAL A 91 -5.47 -13.89 9.78
N THR A 92 -4.72 -14.33 10.78
CA THR A 92 -3.87 -15.53 10.70
C THR A 92 -4.32 -16.53 11.75
N THR A 93 -4.38 -17.81 11.40
CA THR A 93 -4.48 -18.87 12.40
C THR A 93 -3.10 -19.05 13.05
N GLY A 94 -3.09 -19.56 14.29
CA GLY A 94 -1.84 -20.02 14.90
C GLY A 94 -1.18 -21.09 14.02
N MET A 95 0.13 -21.24 14.17
CA MET A 95 0.87 -22.32 13.52
C MET A 95 0.57 -23.64 14.25
N GLU A 96 0.03 -24.59 13.51
CA GLU A 96 -0.19 -25.96 13.98
C GLU A 96 0.99 -26.81 13.56
N VAL A 97 1.53 -27.58 14.48
CA VAL A 97 2.60 -28.55 14.23
C VAL A 97 2.02 -29.95 14.47
N ALA A 98 2.03 -30.75 13.44
CA ALA A 98 1.67 -32.16 13.54
C ALA A 98 2.89 -33.04 13.24
N THR A 99 3.09 -34.05 14.08
CA THR A 99 4.14 -35.05 13.91
C THR A 99 3.54 -36.40 13.53
N SER A 100 4.18 -37.09 12.62
CA SER A 100 3.81 -38.45 12.26
C SER A 100 5.07 -39.33 12.21
N VAL A 101 5.04 -40.41 12.95
CA VAL A 101 6.08 -41.45 12.90
C VAL A 101 5.76 -42.53 11.87
N ASP A 102 4.49 -42.63 11.46
CA ASP A 102 4.01 -43.70 10.58
C ASP A 102 4.19 -43.37 9.09
N ALA A 103 4.20 -42.05 8.74
CA ALA A 103 4.22 -41.62 7.33
C ALA A 103 5.45 -42.12 6.54
N TYR A 104 6.59 -42.29 7.21
CA TYR A 104 7.86 -42.74 6.61
C TYR A 104 8.56 -43.78 7.50
N PHE A 105 7.78 -44.64 8.12
CA PHE A 105 8.28 -45.70 9.03
C PHE A 105 9.37 -46.57 8.41
N ALA A 106 9.22 -46.93 7.14
CA ALA A 106 10.20 -47.74 6.40
C ALA A 106 11.58 -47.08 6.23
N ASN A 107 11.66 -45.74 6.39
CA ASN A 107 12.89 -44.97 6.22
C ASN A 107 13.47 -44.48 7.55
N ASP A 108 12.88 -44.88 8.67
CA ASP A 108 13.26 -44.41 10.04
C ASP A 108 13.28 -42.85 10.17
N VAL A 109 12.27 -42.20 9.55
CA VAL A 109 12.15 -40.72 9.51
C VAL A 109 10.84 -40.28 10.16
N THR A 110 10.93 -39.31 11.07
CA THR A 110 9.76 -38.63 11.64
C THR A 110 9.36 -37.44 10.77
N ALA A 111 8.11 -37.40 10.33
CA ALA A 111 7.56 -36.31 9.53
C ALA A 111 6.97 -35.22 10.43
N TYR A 112 7.33 -33.96 10.18
CA TYR A 112 6.74 -32.78 10.80
C TYR A 112 5.98 -31.96 9.77
N ARG A 113 4.71 -31.66 10.05
CA ARG A 113 3.87 -30.83 9.19
C ARG A 113 3.56 -29.53 9.93
N PHE A 114 3.95 -28.40 9.31
CA PHE A 114 3.61 -27.07 9.78
C PHE A 114 2.47 -26.53 8.93
N THR A 115 1.38 -26.10 9.56
CA THR A 115 0.21 -25.54 8.87
C THR A 115 -0.14 -24.21 9.47
N MET A 116 -0.20 -23.17 8.63
CA MET A 116 -0.72 -21.86 8.98
C MET A 116 -1.65 -21.38 7.87
N ARG A 117 -2.76 -20.75 8.25
CA ARG A 117 -3.69 -20.15 7.31
C ARG A 117 -3.72 -18.66 7.54
N ALA A 118 -3.68 -17.89 6.46
CA ALA A 118 -3.81 -16.44 6.47
C ALA A 118 -4.94 -16.03 5.52
N GLY A 119 -5.73 -15.07 5.94
CA GLY A 119 -6.76 -14.44 5.13
C GLY A 119 -6.68 -12.94 5.28
N GLN A 120 -7.10 -12.21 4.25
CA GLN A 120 -7.18 -10.76 4.30
C GLN A 120 -8.52 -10.29 3.73
N ALA A 121 -9.03 -9.19 4.27
CA ALA A 121 -10.22 -8.54 3.78
C ALA A 121 -10.15 -7.03 3.97
N LEU A 122 -10.71 -6.31 3.01
CA LEU A 122 -10.94 -4.87 3.14
C LEU A 122 -12.29 -4.69 3.88
N THR A 123 -12.25 -4.08 5.06
CA THR A 123 -13.46 -3.92 5.91
C THR A 123 -14.47 -2.96 5.30
N HIS A 124 -13.99 -1.91 4.60
CA HIS A 124 -14.84 -0.93 3.95
C HIS A 124 -14.20 -0.46 2.64
N ALA A 125 -14.77 -0.83 1.51
CA ALA A 125 -14.26 -0.45 0.19
C ALA A 125 -14.24 1.08 -0.05
N ALA A 126 -15.16 1.82 0.58
CA ALA A 126 -15.22 3.28 0.46
C ALA A 126 -14.04 4.01 1.13
N LYS A 127 -13.32 3.36 2.05
CA LYS A 127 -12.19 3.96 2.76
C LYS A 127 -10.89 4.00 1.97
N VAL A 128 -10.82 3.29 0.84
CA VAL A 128 -9.63 3.24 0.00
C VAL A 128 -10.03 3.48 -1.45
N LYS A 129 -9.36 4.42 -2.08
CA LYS A 129 -9.54 4.75 -3.50
C LYS A 129 -8.20 4.61 -4.22
N TYR A 130 -8.26 4.43 -5.52
CA TYR A 130 -7.06 4.31 -6.36
C TYR A 130 -7.14 5.28 -7.54
N LEU A 131 -5.97 5.70 -8.00
CA LEU A 131 -5.84 6.45 -9.25
C LEU A 131 -5.59 5.45 -10.38
N LEU A 132 -6.54 5.41 -11.33
CA LEU A 132 -6.36 4.70 -12.59
C LEU A 132 -5.67 5.63 -13.57
N GLN A 133 -4.54 5.20 -14.10
CA GLN A 133 -3.79 5.98 -15.08
C GLN A 133 -4.50 5.89 -16.46
N PRO A 134 -4.76 7.02 -17.13
CA PRO A 134 -5.36 7.06 -18.46
C PRO A 134 -4.44 6.50 -19.55
#